data_45f27252aaf26f7a05534e4eed059b3d
#
_entry.id   45f27252aaf26f7a05534e4eed059b3d
#
_cell.length_a   1.000
_cell.length_b   1.000
_cell.length_c   1.000
_cell.angle_alpha   90.00
_cell.angle_beta   90.00
_cell.angle_gamma   90.00
#
_symmetry.space_group_name_H-M   'P 1'
#
loop_
_entity.id
_entity.type
_entity.pdbx_description
1 polymer ?
#
loop_
_entity_poly.entity_id
_entity_poly.type
_entity_poly.pdbx_seq_one_letter_code
_entity_poly.pdbx_strand_id
1 'polypeptide(L)'
;MKTALVTGSGGLIGSQSVIKLVEAGWHVVGVENDMRASFFGPEASTRPVSDRLASTLDEFEPVELDIRDAEGVNRVFADRKVELVVHTAAQPSHDWAARDPQTDFGVNAIGTLNLLEAARNHAPDAPFIFCSTNKVYGDTPNFLPLIETDTRLELPEDHEYFDGIDTGMSIDHSTHSLFGVSKASADLLVQEYGRYFEMPTVCFRGGCLTGPQHAGAELHGFLAYLMKCVVTGRPYTVFGYDGKQVRDNIH
;
A
#
# COMPACT_ATOMS: atom_id res chain seq x y z
N MET A 1 21.94 17.07 -4.20
CA MET A 1 21.40 15.74 -3.86
C MET A 1 20.00 15.67 -4.37
N LYS A 2 19.54 14.53 -4.85
CA LYS A 2 18.14 14.34 -5.32
C LYS A 2 17.21 14.17 -4.13
N THR A 3 15.97 14.67 -4.26
CA THR A 3 14.95 14.56 -3.22
C THR A 3 13.84 13.60 -3.60
N ALA A 4 13.55 12.63 -2.74
CA ALA A 4 12.40 11.74 -2.86
C ALA A 4 11.35 12.05 -1.79
N LEU A 5 10.08 12.00 -2.16
CA LEU A 5 8.95 12.05 -1.24
C LEU A 5 8.42 10.64 -1.01
N VAL A 6 8.36 10.20 0.24
CA VAL A 6 7.79 8.91 0.64
C VAL A 6 6.60 9.15 1.56
N THR A 7 5.39 8.80 1.18
CA THR A 7 4.22 8.87 2.06
C THR A 7 3.96 7.54 2.76
N GLY A 8 3.46 7.56 3.99
CA GLY A 8 3.38 6.37 4.83
C GLY A 8 4.77 5.88 5.23
N SER A 9 5.70 6.83 5.45
CA SER A 9 7.12 6.58 5.66
C SER A 9 7.45 5.76 6.91
N GLY A 10 6.56 5.69 7.88
CA GLY A 10 6.67 4.81 9.06
C GLY A 10 6.09 3.40 8.86
N GLY A 11 5.37 3.15 7.75
CA GLY A 11 4.77 1.86 7.43
C GLY A 11 5.78 0.84 6.91
N LEU A 12 5.32 -0.41 6.67
CA LEU A 12 6.15 -1.52 6.21
C LEU A 12 6.94 -1.17 4.94
N ILE A 13 6.25 -0.77 3.88
CA ILE A 13 6.88 -0.47 2.58
C ILE A 13 7.57 0.89 2.62
N GLY A 14 6.90 1.91 3.20
CA GLY A 14 7.44 3.27 3.28
C GLY A 14 8.78 3.32 3.99
N SER A 15 8.92 2.66 5.15
CA SER A 15 10.17 2.65 5.91
C SER A 15 11.31 1.97 5.18
N GLN A 16 11.04 0.89 4.45
CA GLN A 16 12.06 0.23 3.62
C GLN A 16 12.44 1.09 2.41
N SER A 17 11.47 1.79 1.81
CA SER A 17 11.74 2.75 0.73
C SER A 17 12.63 3.90 1.22
N VAL A 18 12.35 4.46 2.40
CA VAL A 18 13.20 5.49 3.03
C VAL A 18 14.64 4.99 3.17
N ILE A 19 14.84 3.83 3.81
CA ILE A 19 16.17 3.26 4.02
C ILE A 19 16.90 3.07 2.69
N LYS A 20 16.27 2.44 1.71
CA LYS A 20 16.89 2.15 0.42
C LYS A 20 17.21 3.40 -0.39
N LEU A 21 16.39 4.42 -0.33
CA LEU A 21 16.63 5.69 -1.01
C LEU A 21 17.79 6.47 -0.35
N VAL A 22 17.83 6.52 0.99
CA VAL A 22 18.97 7.13 1.71
C VAL A 22 20.28 6.39 1.42
N GLU A 23 20.26 5.04 1.45
CA GLU A 23 21.42 4.22 1.06
C GLU A 23 21.88 4.50 -0.39
N ALA A 24 20.95 4.86 -1.27
CA ALA A 24 21.24 5.24 -2.66
C ALA A 24 21.63 6.72 -2.84
N GLY A 25 21.81 7.47 -1.74
CA GLY A 25 22.28 8.87 -1.75
C GLY A 25 21.18 9.90 -2.04
N TRP A 26 19.91 9.59 -1.75
CA TRP A 26 18.82 10.54 -1.83
C TRP A 26 18.56 11.22 -0.49
N HIS A 27 18.16 12.49 -0.55
CA HIS A 27 17.45 13.13 0.57
C HIS A 27 15.99 12.67 0.53
N VAL A 28 15.45 12.19 1.65
CA VAL A 28 14.10 11.63 1.70
C VAL A 28 13.20 12.42 2.62
N VAL A 29 12.15 13.00 2.08
CA VAL A 29 11.06 13.64 2.82
C VAL A 29 10.00 12.58 3.09
N GLY A 30 9.78 12.24 4.36
CA GLY A 30 8.85 11.20 4.76
C GLY A 30 7.59 11.76 5.39
N VAL A 31 6.44 11.62 4.71
CA VAL A 31 5.13 12.05 5.20
C VAL A 31 4.46 10.91 5.97
N GLU A 32 4.06 11.18 7.22
CA GLU A 32 3.41 10.22 8.11
C GLU A 32 2.50 10.94 9.10
N ASN A 33 1.37 10.34 9.52
CA ASN A 33 0.46 10.89 10.53
C ASN A 33 0.07 9.90 11.64
N ASP A 34 0.70 8.72 11.66
CA ASP A 34 0.43 7.62 12.62
C ASP A 34 -1.06 7.16 12.67
N MET A 35 -1.81 7.38 11.59
CA MET A 35 -3.22 6.99 11.53
C MET A 35 -3.43 5.47 11.68
N ARG A 36 -2.39 4.67 11.47
CA ARG A 36 -2.40 3.23 11.70
C ARG A 36 -2.73 2.89 13.15
N ALA A 37 -2.27 3.67 14.12
CA ALA A 37 -2.62 3.53 15.53
C ALA A 37 -4.13 3.69 15.77
N SER A 38 -4.77 4.61 15.03
CA SER A 38 -6.23 4.81 15.10
C SER A 38 -7.01 3.64 14.50
N PHE A 39 -6.46 2.97 13.48
CA PHE A 39 -7.13 1.84 12.81
C PHE A 39 -7.00 0.53 13.57
N PHE A 40 -5.83 0.24 14.14
CA PHE A 40 -5.49 -1.09 14.70
C PHE A 40 -5.07 -1.04 16.18
N GLY A 41 -5.14 0.13 16.81
CA GLY A 41 -4.71 0.34 18.20
C GLY A 41 -3.23 0.72 18.35
N PRO A 42 -2.82 1.13 19.56
CA PRO A 42 -1.50 1.71 19.81
C PRO A 42 -0.33 0.76 19.50
N GLU A 43 -0.53 -0.56 19.58
CA GLU A 43 0.48 -1.56 19.20
C GLU A 43 0.84 -1.53 17.69
N ALA A 44 -0.01 -0.94 16.86
CA ALA A 44 0.20 -0.81 15.43
C ALA A 44 0.76 0.57 15.03
N SER A 45 1.10 1.42 16.00
CA SER A 45 1.69 2.74 15.74
C SER A 45 2.93 2.67 14.86
N THR A 46 3.03 3.59 13.92
CA THR A 46 4.19 3.78 13.04
C THR A 46 5.23 4.73 13.65
N ARG A 47 4.89 5.43 14.75
CA ARG A 47 5.75 6.41 15.41
C ARG A 47 7.13 5.85 15.82
N PRO A 48 7.23 4.65 16.46
CA PRO A 48 8.54 4.10 16.82
C PRO A 48 9.46 3.86 15.61
N VAL A 49 8.88 3.54 14.45
CA VAL A 49 9.65 3.38 13.21
C VAL A 49 10.10 4.74 12.68
N SER A 50 9.21 5.73 12.65
CA SER A 50 9.51 7.10 12.21
C SER A 50 10.61 7.74 13.07
N ASP A 51 10.52 7.61 14.41
CA ASP A 51 11.52 8.14 15.35
C ASP A 51 12.88 7.48 15.15
N ARG A 52 12.90 6.17 14.94
CA ARG A 52 14.14 5.43 14.65
C ARG A 52 14.77 5.92 13.34
N LEU A 53 14.00 6.04 12.26
CA LEU A 53 14.51 6.54 10.98
C LEU A 53 15.10 7.95 11.14
N ALA A 54 14.38 8.85 11.81
CA ALA A 54 14.84 10.22 12.06
C ALA A 54 16.11 10.29 12.91
N SER A 55 16.30 9.34 13.85
CA SER A 55 17.49 9.30 14.70
C SER A 55 18.70 8.61 14.07
N THR A 56 18.52 7.83 13.01
CA THR A 56 19.57 6.99 12.41
C THR A 56 19.98 7.39 10.99
N LEU A 57 19.16 8.19 10.31
CA LEU A 57 19.37 8.58 8.92
C LEU A 57 19.45 10.10 8.80
N ASP A 58 20.64 10.65 8.59
CA ASP A 58 20.86 12.09 8.47
C ASP A 58 20.14 12.73 7.28
N GLU A 59 19.90 11.94 6.21
CA GLU A 59 19.25 12.39 4.97
C GLU A 59 17.74 12.10 4.96
N PHE A 60 17.14 11.87 6.13
CA PHE A 60 15.69 11.68 6.29
C PHE A 60 15.06 12.87 7.02
N GLU A 61 14.09 13.52 6.36
CA GLU A 61 13.29 14.61 6.90
C GLU A 61 11.86 14.11 7.19
N PRO A 62 11.48 13.88 8.46
CA PRO A 62 10.11 13.51 8.80
C PRO A 62 9.17 14.73 8.73
N VAL A 63 8.00 14.55 8.12
CA VAL A 63 6.92 15.54 8.03
C VAL A 63 5.64 14.92 8.56
N GLU A 64 5.12 15.46 9.67
CA GLU A 64 3.82 15.05 10.20
C GLU A 64 2.71 15.74 9.39
N LEU A 65 2.02 14.97 8.54
CA LEU A 65 0.99 15.47 7.64
C LEU A 65 0.00 14.38 7.26
N ASP A 66 -1.28 14.72 7.24
CA ASP A 66 -2.34 13.91 6.64
C ASP A 66 -2.43 14.22 5.14
N ILE A 67 -2.35 13.19 4.28
CA ILE A 67 -2.45 13.37 2.83
C ILE A 67 -3.82 13.89 2.36
N ARG A 68 -4.84 13.88 3.23
CA ARG A 68 -6.15 14.51 2.97
C ARG A 68 -6.09 16.04 3.06
N ASP A 69 -5.07 16.62 3.71
CA ASP A 69 -4.81 18.06 3.71
C ASP A 69 -4.15 18.47 2.38
N ALA A 70 -4.98 18.84 1.41
CA ALA A 70 -4.52 19.22 0.07
C ALA A 70 -3.55 20.42 0.10
N GLU A 71 -3.77 21.41 0.99
CA GLU A 71 -2.89 22.58 1.11
C GLU A 71 -1.54 22.19 1.72
N GLY A 72 -1.55 21.34 2.76
CA GLY A 72 -0.36 20.80 3.37
C GLY A 72 0.48 20.00 2.37
N VAL A 73 -0.15 19.10 1.61
CA VAL A 73 0.49 18.33 0.55
C VAL A 73 1.09 19.27 -0.51
N ASN A 74 0.34 20.25 -0.99
CA ASN A 74 0.83 21.21 -1.98
C ASN A 74 2.06 21.98 -1.47
N ARG A 75 2.08 22.43 -0.18
CA ARG A 75 3.25 23.09 0.42
C ARG A 75 4.47 22.19 0.46
N VAL A 76 4.31 20.90 0.78
CA VAL A 76 5.44 19.93 0.78
C VAL A 76 6.14 19.88 -0.57
N PHE A 77 5.37 19.86 -1.65
CA PHE A 77 5.95 19.86 -3.01
C PHE A 77 6.50 21.24 -3.41
N ALA A 78 5.81 22.33 -3.10
CA ALA A 78 6.22 23.70 -3.46
C ALA A 78 7.55 24.10 -2.81
N ASP A 79 7.77 23.68 -1.57
CA ASP A 79 8.96 24.05 -0.78
C ASP A 79 10.19 23.17 -1.09
N ARG A 80 10.02 22.11 -1.88
CA ARG A 80 11.07 21.09 -2.13
C ARG A 80 11.11 20.71 -3.61
N LYS A 81 12.30 20.52 -4.14
CA LYS A 81 12.46 20.00 -5.49
C LYS A 81 12.30 18.48 -5.48
N VAL A 82 11.06 17.98 -5.48
CA VAL A 82 10.79 16.55 -5.51
C VAL A 82 11.13 15.97 -6.89
N GLU A 83 11.92 14.90 -6.92
CA GLU A 83 12.38 14.22 -8.14
C GLU A 83 11.93 12.74 -8.19
N LEU A 84 11.27 12.24 -7.13
CA LEU A 84 10.66 10.92 -7.05
C LEU A 84 9.57 10.93 -6.00
N VAL A 85 8.43 10.32 -6.29
CA VAL A 85 7.36 10.08 -5.31
C VAL A 85 7.17 8.57 -5.13
N VAL A 86 7.19 8.11 -3.87
CA VAL A 86 6.81 6.75 -3.48
C VAL A 86 5.60 6.84 -2.56
N HIS A 87 4.42 6.57 -3.11
CA HIS A 87 3.17 6.71 -2.38
C HIS A 87 2.73 5.37 -1.79
N THR A 88 2.92 5.21 -0.46
CA THR A 88 2.55 4.01 0.29
C THR A 88 1.53 4.28 1.40
N ALA A 89 1.21 5.54 1.71
CA ALA A 89 0.19 5.88 2.68
C ALA A 89 -1.17 5.34 2.24
N ALA A 90 -1.85 4.63 3.11
CA ALA A 90 -3.17 4.05 2.84
C ALA A 90 -3.90 3.70 4.15
N GLN A 91 -5.22 3.66 4.10
CA GLN A 91 -6.05 2.90 5.02
C GLN A 91 -6.13 1.46 4.47
N PRO A 92 -5.54 0.43 5.13
CA PRO A 92 -5.40 -0.90 4.53
C PRO A 92 -6.44 -1.93 5.00
N SER A 93 -7.37 -1.58 5.90
CA SER A 93 -8.30 -2.51 6.54
C SER A 93 -9.64 -2.57 5.84
N HIS A 94 -10.08 -3.78 5.45
CA HIS A 94 -11.42 -4.02 4.93
C HIS A 94 -12.52 -3.72 5.97
N ASP A 95 -12.30 -4.15 7.23
CA ASP A 95 -13.27 -3.95 8.31
C ASP A 95 -13.43 -2.47 8.66
N TRP A 96 -12.32 -1.73 8.67
CA TRP A 96 -12.36 -0.29 8.91
C TRP A 96 -13.07 0.43 7.76
N ALA A 97 -12.80 0.08 6.51
CA ALA A 97 -13.48 0.63 5.34
C ALA A 97 -15.01 0.44 5.42
N ALA A 98 -15.46 -0.71 5.93
CA ALA A 98 -16.88 -0.97 6.15
C ALA A 98 -17.49 -0.14 7.29
N ARG A 99 -16.71 0.21 8.31
CA ARG A 99 -17.15 1.03 9.45
C ARG A 99 -17.19 2.52 9.13
N ASP A 100 -16.19 3.01 8.42
CA ASP A 100 -16.04 4.42 8.04
C ASP A 100 -15.58 4.53 6.58
N PRO A 101 -16.52 4.36 5.63
CA PRO A 101 -16.22 4.46 4.20
C PRO A 101 -15.69 5.84 3.76
N GLN A 102 -16.10 6.90 4.46
CA GLN A 102 -15.67 8.26 4.13
C GLN A 102 -14.19 8.45 4.45
N THR A 103 -13.75 7.99 5.61
CA THR A 103 -12.32 8.02 5.96
C THR A 103 -11.50 7.12 5.03
N ASP A 104 -11.98 5.91 4.71
CA ASP A 104 -11.30 5.01 3.78
C ASP A 104 -11.12 5.65 2.40
N PHE A 105 -12.19 6.14 1.81
CA PHE A 105 -12.15 6.79 0.50
C PHE A 105 -11.34 8.10 0.54
N GLY A 106 -11.49 8.87 1.62
CA GLY A 106 -10.74 10.10 1.85
C GLY A 106 -9.22 9.86 1.85
N VAL A 107 -8.74 8.85 2.58
CA VAL A 107 -7.30 8.52 2.62
C VAL A 107 -6.84 7.92 1.29
N ASN A 108 -7.52 6.87 0.81
CA ASN A 108 -7.03 6.08 -0.32
C ASN A 108 -7.20 6.79 -1.67
N ALA A 109 -8.36 7.40 -1.94
CA ALA A 109 -8.64 8.03 -3.24
C ALA A 109 -8.35 9.54 -3.24
N ILE A 110 -8.93 10.30 -2.29
CA ILE A 110 -8.74 11.75 -2.26
C ILE A 110 -7.31 12.13 -1.87
N GLY A 111 -6.70 11.43 -0.90
CA GLY A 111 -5.29 11.64 -0.55
C GLY A 111 -4.35 11.38 -1.74
N THR A 112 -4.61 10.32 -2.52
CA THR A 112 -3.87 10.06 -3.76
C THR A 112 -4.07 11.16 -4.80
N LEU A 113 -5.30 11.66 -4.96
CA LEU A 113 -5.59 12.78 -5.86
C LEU A 113 -4.83 14.05 -5.46
N ASN A 114 -4.79 14.38 -4.16
CA ASN A 114 -4.04 15.53 -3.65
C ASN A 114 -2.55 15.44 -3.98
N LEU A 115 -1.96 14.25 -3.82
CA LEU A 115 -0.55 14.00 -4.17
C LEU A 115 -0.29 14.11 -5.68
N LEU A 116 -1.18 13.56 -6.50
CA LEU A 116 -1.10 13.64 -7.96
C LEU A 116 -1.20 15.10 -8.45
N GLU A 117 -2.14 15.89 -7.92
CA GLU A 117 -2.27 17.32 -8.26
C GLU A 117 -1.04 18.12 -7.82
N ALA A 118 -0.51 17.88 -6.62
CA ALA A 118 0.70 18.55 -6.18
C ALA A 118 1.92 18.14 -7.04
N ALA A 119 2.06 16.86 -7.38
CA ALA A 119 3.12 16.38 -8.26
C ALA A 119 2.99 17.01 -9.67
N ARG A 120 1.79 17.02 -10.25
CA ARG A 120 1.53 17.66 -11.56
C ARG A 120 1.92 19.14 -11.59
N ASN A 121 1.65 19.87 -10.51
CA ASN A 121 1.89 21.31 -10.43
C ASN A 121 3.36 21.67 -10.16
N HIS A 122 4.10 20.84 -9.40
CA HIS A 122 5.42 21.21 -8.88
C HIS A 122 6.56 20.27 -9.33
N ALA A 123 6.23 19.04 -9.74
CA ALA A 123 7.20 18.01 -10.10
C ALA A 123 6.66 17.06 -11.18
N PRO A 124 6.19 17.60 -12.36
CA PRO A 124 5.52 16.78 -13.38
C PRO A 124 6.41 15.69 -13.99
N ASP A 125 7.72 15.88 -13.99
CA ASP A 125 8.70 14.92 -14.51
C ASP A 125 9.17 13.89 -13.46
N ALA A 126 8.74 14.03 -12.19
CA ALA A 126 9.12 13.10 -11.14
C ALA A 126 8.33 11.78 -11.27
N PRO A 127 9.00 10.61 -11.34
CA PRO A 127 8.31 9.34 -11.30
C PRO A 127 7.41 9.23 -10.07
N PHE A 128 6.14 8.85 -10.29
CA PHE A 128 5.14 8.64 -9.25
C PHE A 128 4.86 7.14 -9.11
N ILE A 129 5.42 6.52 -8.07
CA ILE A 129 5.29 5.10 -7.76
C ILE A 129 4.16 4.92 -6.76
N PHE A 130 3.08 4.24 -7.15
CA PHE A 130 1.94 3.96 -6.29
C PHE A 130 1.88 2.51 -5.84
N CYS A 131 1.87 2.29 -4.52
CA CYS A 131 1.59 0.98 -3.95
C CYS A 131 0.07 0.72 -3.98
N SER A 132 -0.38 0.13 -5.07
CA SER A 132 -1.73 -0.37 -5.26
C SER A 132 -1.91 -1.75 -4.59
N THR A 133 -2.92 -2.49 -4.96
CA THR A 133 -3.24 -3.80 -4.38
C THR A 133 -3.87 -4.72 -5.42
N ASN A 134 -3.72 -6.02 -5.25
CA ASN A 134 -4.46 -7.02 -6.03
C ASN A 134 -5.99 -6.95 -5.80
N LYS A 135 -6.45 -6.25 -4.74
CA LYS A 135 -7.88 -6.05 -4.46
C LYS A 135 -8.61 -5.18 -5.48
N VAL A 136 -7.88 -4.52 -6.39
CA VAL A 136 -8.48 -3.84 -7.55
C VAL A 136 -9.22 -4.83 -8.47
N TYR A 137 -8.87 -6.12 -8.46
CA TYR A 137 -9.58 -7.17 -9.21
C TYR A 137 -10.80 -7.71 -8.47
N GLY A 138 -11.03 -7.30 -7.21
CA GLY A 138 -12.13 -7.80 -6.40
C GLY A 138 -12.10 -9.32 -6.21
N ASP A 139 -13.26 -9.93 -6.37
CA ASP A 139 -13.45 -11.38 -6.29
C ASP A 139 -13.28 -12.09 -7.65
N THR A 140 -12.94 -11.37 -8.72
CA THR A 140 -12.77 -11.95 -10.07
C THR A 140 -11.86 -13.20 -10.07
N PRO A 141 -10.72 -13.23 -9.33
CA PRO A 141 -9.92 -14.44 -9.26
C PRO A 141 -10.63 -15.68 -8.69
N ASN A 142 -11.64 -15.47 -7.83
CA ASN A 142 -12.41 -16.56 -7.22
C ASN A 142 -13.45 -17.18 -8.19
N PHE A 143 -13.72 -16.53 -9.33
CA PHE A 143 -14.63 -17.03 -10.36
C PHE A 143 -13.91 -17.88 -11.42
N LEU A 144 -12.58 -17.96 -11.34
CA LEU A 144 -11.80 -18.83 -12.20
C LEU A 144 -12.10 -20.31 -11.91
N PRO A 145 -11.88 -21.23 -12.88
CA PRO A 145 -12.18 -22.64 -12.73
C PRO A 145 -11.17 -23.35 -11.83
N LEU A 146 -11.18 -22.99 -10.54
CA LEU A 146 -10.28 -23.58 -9.54
C LEU A 146 -10.57 -25.06 -9.34
N ILE A 147 -9.54 -25.87 -9.32
CA ILE A 147 -9.56 -27.28 -8.92
C ILE A 147 -9.07 -27.43 -7.48
N GLU A 148 -9.73 -28.30 -6.73
CA GLU A 148 -9.33 -28.57 -5.35
C GLU A 148 -8.35 -29.76 -5.32
N THR A 149 -7.15 -29.51 -4.77
CA THR A 149 -6.15 -30.55 -4.49
C THR A 149 -6.17 -30.91 -2.99
N ASP A 150 -5.32 -31.85 -2.58
CA ASP A 150 -5.23 -32.24 -1.16
C ASP A 150 -4.85 -31.07 -0.26
N THR A 151 -4.04 -30.13 -0.74
CA THR A 151 -3.44 -29.08 0.08
C THR A 151 -3.81 -27.65 -0.30
N ARG A 152 -4.35 -27.41 -1.52
CA ARG A 152 -4.65 -26.05 -2.01
C ARG A 152 -5.69 -26.05 -3.14
N LEU A 153 -6.25 -24.87 -3.38
CA LEU A 153 -6.96 -24.57 -4.62
C LEU A 153 -5.94 -24.16 -5.68
N GLU A 154 -6.10 -24.64 -6.92
CA GLU A 154 -5.17 -24.40 -8.01
C GLU A 154 -5.93 -24.18 -9.33
N LEU A 155 -5.33 -23.52 -10.30
CA LEU A 155 -5.84 -23.46 -11.66
C LEU A 155 -5.40 -24.71 -12.45
N PRO A 156 -6.18 -25.14 -13.46
CA PRO A 156 -5.72 -26.13 -14.43
C PRO A 156 -4.42 -25.67 -15.11
N GLU A 157 -3.50 -26.61 -15.40
CA GLU A 157 -2.20 -26.31 -16.02
C GLU A 157 -2.30 -25.64 -17.39
N ASP A 158 -3.40 -25.84 -18.11
CA ASP A 158 -3.68 -25.25 -19.42
C ASP A 158 -4.42 -23.90 -19.34
N HIS A 159 -4.70 -23.40 -18.13
CA HIS A 159 -5.39 -22.13 -17.95
C HIS A 159 -4.44 -20.94 -18.18
N GLU A 160 -4.91 -19.89 -18.85
CA GLU A 160 -4.12 -18.69 -19.18
C GLU A 160 -3.46 -18.00 -17.97
N TYR A 161 -4.06 -18.13 -16.78
CA TYR A 161 -3.55 -17.56 -15.51
C TYR A 161 -2.85 -18.61 -14.63
N PHE A 162 -2.47 -19.78 -15.16
CA PHE A 162 -1.80 -20.80 -14.34
C PHE A 162 -0.49 -20.29 -13.72
N ASP A 163 0.31 -19.56 -14.49
CA ASP A 163 1.58 -18.97 -14.04
C ASP A 163 1.39 -17.65 -13.25
N GLY A 164 0.16 -17.17 -13.10
CA GLY A 164 -0.19 -15.97 -12.37
C GLY A 164 -1.16 -15.07 -13.10
N ILE A 165 -1.86 -14.25 -12.33
CA ILE A 165 -2.83 -13.29 -12.84
C ILE A 165 -2.09 -12.03 -13.28
N ASP A 166 -2.24 -11.65 -14.54
CA ASP A 166 -1.65 -10.44 -15.10
C ASP A 166 -2.52 -9.19 -14.91
N THR A 167 -2.04 -8.06 -15.39
CA THR A 167 -2.72 -6.77 -15.28
C THR A 167 -3.88 -6.59 -16.26
N GLY A 168 -4.12 -7.53 -17.16
CA GLY A 168 -5.22 -7.55 -18.12
C GLY A 168 -6.54 -8.08 -17.52
N MET A 169 -6.51 -8.69 -16.33
CA MET A 169 -7.73 -9.16 -15.68
C MET A 169 -8.70 -8.02 -15.44
N SER A 170 -9.99 -8.25 -15.77
CA SER A 170 -11.06 -7.25 -15.58
C SER A 170 -11.24 -6.89 -14.11
N ILE A 171 -11.51 -5.61 -13.88
CA ILE A 171 -11.92 -5.09 -12.59
C ILE A 171 -13.45 -4.95 -12.46
N ASP A 172 -14.20 -5.27 -13.54
CA ASP A 172 -15.65 -5.15 -13.58
C ASP A 172 -16.35 -6.45 -13.14
N HIS A 173 -17.64 -6.33 -12.85
CA HIS A 173 -18.55 -7.45 -12.53
C HIS A 173 -18.12 -8.30 -11.31
N SER A 174 -17.50 -7.67 -10.33
CA SER A 174 -16.98 -8.32 -9.15
C SER A 174 -17.21 -7.48 -7.88
N THR A 175 -17.28 -8.13 -6.73
CA THR A 175 -17.31 -7.47 -5.42
C THR A 175 -15.88 -7.10 -5.00
N HIS A 176 -15.63 -5.82 -4.69
CA HIS A 176 -14.29 -5.33 -4.35
C HIS A 176 -14.07 -5.07 -2.86
N SER A 177 -15.12 -5.09 -2.05
CA SER A 177 -15.21 -4.39 -0.76
C SER A 177 -15.02 -2.86 -0.91
N LEU A 178 -15.37 -2.10 0.11
CA LEU A 178 -15.18 -0.63 0.08
C LEU A 178 -13.71 -0.24 -0.02
N PHE A 179 -12.83 -0.94 0.71
CA PHE A 179 -11.37 -0.80 0.59
C PHE A 179 -10.88 -1.04 -0.86
N GLY A 180 -11.36 -2.12 -1.49
CA GLY A 180 -11.00 -2.42 -2.88
C GLY A 180 -11.45 -1.33 -3.84
N VAL A 181 -12.67 -0.77 -3.64
CA VAL A 181 -13.18 0.35 -4.46
C VAL A 181 -12.32 1.60 -4.30
N SER A 182 -11.99 2.01 -3.07
CA SER A 182 -11.16 3.20 -2.85
C SER A 182 -9.75 3.06 -3.44
N LYS A 183 -9.15 1.87 -3.33
CA LYS A 183 -7.85 1.58 -3.94
C LYS A 183 -7.91 1.47 -5.47
N ALA A 184 -8.98 0.90 -6.04
CA ALA A 184 -9.19 0.87 -7.49
C ALA A 184 -9.38 2.28 -8.06
N SER A 185 -10.11 3.15 -7.36
CA SER A 185 -10.26 4.56 -7.73
C SER A 185 -8.90 5.26 -7.77
N ALA A 186 -8.06 5.07 -6.75
CA ALA A 186 -6.71 5.62 -6.72
C ALA A 186 -5.82 5.05 -7.84
N ASP A 187 -5.88 3.74 -8.09
CA ASP A 187 -5.13 3.05 -9.15
C ASP A 187 -5.48 3.61 -10.53
N LEU A 188 -6.78 3.80 -10.82
CA LEU A 188 -7.26 4.41 -12.05
C LEU A 188 -6.83 5.88 -12.17
N LEU A 189 -6.88 6.66 -11.09
CA LEU A 189 -6.37 8.04 -11.09
C LEU A 189 -4.88 8.07 -11.47
N VAL A 190 -4.04 7.26 -10.83
CA VAL A 190 -2.60 7.23 -11.12
C VAL A 190 -2.33 6.86 -12.59
N GLN A 191 -3.05 5.87 -13.12
CA GLN A 191 -2.94 5.50 -14.54
C GLN A 191 -3.38 6.64 -15.47
N GLU A 192 -4.50 7.32 -15.13
CA GLU A 192 -5.04 8.39 -15.95
C GLU A 192 -4.15 9.63 -15.96
N TYR A 193 -3.54 9.97 -14.81
CA TYR A 193 -2.53 11.04 -14.75
C TYR A 193 -1.32 10.74 -15.65
N GLY A 194 -0.91 9.48 -15.73
CA GLY A 194 0.12 9.04 -16.65
C GLY A 194 -0.29 9.17 -18.12
N ARG A 195 -1.52 8.78 -18.47
CA ARG A 195 -2.01 8.79 -19.85
C ARG A 195 -2.42 10.20 -20.34
N TYR A 196 -3.11 10.94 -19.48
CA TYR A 196 -3.71 12.22 -19.86
C TYR A 196 -2.76 13.40 -19.70
N PHE A 197 -1.94 13.39 -18.64
CA PHE A 197 -0.96 14.46 -18.36
C PHE A 197 0.49 14.07 -18.67
N GLU A 198 0.71 12.88 -19.24
CA GLU A 198 2.04 12.36 -19.60
C GLU A 198 3.03 12.28 -18.43
N MET A 199 2.51 12.21 -17.19
CA MET A 199 3.35 12.04 -16.01
C MET A 199 3.94 10.62 -15.97
N PRO A 200 5.19 10.43 -15.52
CA PRO A 200 5.77 9.10 -15.38
C PRO A 200 5.20 8.37 -14.15
N THR A 201 4.06 7.71 -14.30
CA THR A 201 3.36 7.01 -13.22
C THR A 201 3.44 5.49 -13.35
N VAL A 202 3.45 4.79 -12.21
CA VAL A 202 3.36 3.32 -12.15
C VAL A 202 2.54 2.85 -10.94
N CYS A 203 1.70 1.82 -11.15
CA CYS A 203 0.95 1.13 -10.10
C CYS A 203 1.54 -0.26 -9.85
N PHE A 204 1.96 -0.55 -8.60
CA PHE A 204 2.32 -1.90 -8.16
C PHE A 204 1.14 -2.53 -7.42
N ARG A 205 0.45 -3.47 -8.05
CA ARG A 205 -0.70 -4.19 -7.49
C ARG A 205 -0.24 -5.38 -6.66
N GLY A 206 0.34 -5.07 -5.49
CA GLY A 206 0.86 -6.09 -4.59
C GLY A 206 -0.24 -6.91 -3.90
N GLY A 207 0.10 -8.15 -3.56
CA GLY A 207 -0.72 -9.03 -2.73
C GLY A 207 -0.38 -8.93 -1.25
N CYS A 208 0.04 -10.03 -0.63
CA CYS A 208 0.40 -10.06 0.79
C CYS A 208 1.85 -9.59 0.98
N LEU A 209 2.03 -8.30 1.25
CA LEU A 209 3.34 -7.76 1.57
C LEU A 209 3.70 -8.10 3.02
N THR A 210 4.92 -8.60 3.24
CA THR A 210 5.41 -9.00 4.57
C THR A 210 6.89 -8.66 4.74
N GLY A 211 7.41 -8.84 5.95
CA GLY A 211 8.82 -8.61 6.27
C GLY A 211 9.05 -8.38 7.76
N PRO A 212 10.32 -8.24 8.20
CA PRO A 212 10.68 -8.12 9.62
C PRO A 212 10.06 -6.92 10.35
N GLN A 213 9.71 -5.85 9.60
CA GLN A 213 9.10 -4.65 10.16
C GLN A 213 7.55 -4.71 10.14
N HIS A 214 6.96 -5.84 9.74
CA HIS A 214 5.50 -5.97 9.67
C HIS A 214 4.91 -6.16 11.06
N ALA A 215 4.22 -5.16 11.57
CA ALA A 215 3.40 -5.28 12.77
C ALA A 215 2.10 -6.05 12.44
N GLY A 216 2.17 -7.39 12.45
CA GLY A 216 1.03 -8.26 12.14
C GLY A 216 -0.07 -8.21 13.21
N ALA A 217 -1.31 -8.05 12.76
CA ALA A 217 -2.52 -8.14 13.57
C ALA A 217 -3.40 -9.28 13.03
N GLU A 218 -4.36 -9.77 13.84
CA GLU A 218 -5.18 -10.94 13.50
C GLU A 218 -5.87 -10.85 12.15
N LEU A 219 -6.36 -9.66 11.77
CA LEU A 219 -7.06 -9.43 10.52
C LEU A 219 -6.20 -8.70 9.46
N HIS A 220 -4.90 -8.50 9.73
CA HIS A 220 -4.01 -7.83 8.80
C HIS A 220 -2.56 -8.29 8.96
N GLY A 221 -2.00 -8.86 7.89
CA GLY A 221 -0.63 -9.36 7.87
C GLY A 221 -0.51 -10.76 8.44
N PHE A 222 -1.21 -11.72 7.83
CA PHE A 222 -1.39 -13.08 8.33
C PHE A 222 -0.08 -13.81 8.64
N LEU A 223 0.98 -13.66 7.82
CA LEU A 223 2.28 -14.31 8.08
C LEU A 223 2.96 -13.76 9.33
N ALA A 224 3.01 -12.44 9.48
CA ALA A 224 3.60 -11.81 10.67
C ALA A 224 2.79 -12.15 11.93
N TYR A 225 1.46 -12.20 11.82
CA TYR A 225 0.59 -12.61 12.93
C TYR A 225 0.74 -14.09 13.27
N LEU A 226 0.85 -14.99 12.28
CA LEU A 226 1.14 -16.40 12.48
C LEU A 226 2.46 -16.58 13.26
N MET A 227 3.53 -15.90 12.84
CA MET A 227 4.81 -15.94 13.56
C MET A 227 4.70 -15.43 14.99
N LYS A 228 3.95 -14.33 15.21
CA LYS A 228 3.66 -13.82 16.56
C LYS A 228 2.91 -14.86 17.41
N CYS A 229 1.91 -15.53 16.86
CA CYS A 229 1.17 -16.60 17.57
C CYS A 229 2.10 -17.76 17.93
N VAL A 230 2.92 -18.23 17.02
CA VAL A 230 3.89 -19.31 17.25
C VAL A 230 4.86 -18.97 18.38
N VAL A 231 5.49 -17.78 18.30
CA VAL A 231 6.48 -17.35 19.32
C VAL A 231 5.86 -17.12 20.69
N THR A 232 4.60 -16.66 20.74
CA THR A 232 3.91 -16.37 22.01
C THR A 232 3.03 -17.50 22.52
N GLY A 233 2.98 -18.64 21.82
CA GLY A 233 2.14 -19.79 22.18
C GLY A 233 0.63 -19.51 22.11
N ARG A 234 0.21 -18.56 21.28
CA ARG A 234 -1.21 -18.22 21.07
C ARG A 234 -1.82 -19.09 19.96
N PRO A 235 -3.12 -19.44 20.06
CA PRO A 235 -3.83 -20.07 18.96
C PRO A 235 -3.81 -19.19 17.72
N TYR A 236 -3.69 -19.81 16.54
CA TYR A 236 -3.84 -19.16 15.24
C TYR A 236 -5.04 -19.77 14.50
N THR A 237 -5.92 -18.94 13.96
CA THR A 237 -7.09 -19.39 13.22
C THR A 237 -6.90 -19.12 11.73
N VAL A 238 -7.06 -20.15 10.90
CA VAL A 238 -7.11 -20.01 9.44
C VAL A 238 -8.54 -19.74 9.01
N PHE A 239 -8.76 -18.66 8.27
CA PHE A 239 -10.09 -18.23 7.84
C PHE A 239 -10.37 -18.60 6.39
N GLY A 240 -11.49 -19.30 6.17
CA GLY A 240 -12.06 -19.59 4.86
C GLY A 240 -11.37 -20.67 4.05
N TYR A 241 -12.05 -21.13 3.00
CA TYR A 241 -11.59 -22.07 1.98
C TYR A 241 -10.98 -23.37 2.52
N ASP A 242 -11.40 -23.83 3.70
CA ASP A 242 -10.86 -25.01 4.40
C ASP A 242 -9.31 -24.98 4.55
N GLY A 243 -8.73 -23.79 4.60
CA GLY A 243 -7.29 -23.59 4.64
C GLY A 243 -6.55 -23.80 3.32
N LYS A 244 -7.26 -24.05 2.23
CA LYS A 244 -6.67 -24.35 0.90
C LYS A 244 -6.46 -23.12 0.00
N GLN A 245 -6.64 -21.91 0.54
CA GLN A 245 -6.43 -20.68 -0.21
C GLN A 245 -4.95 -20.47 -0.58
N VAL A 246 -4.71 -20.01 -1.79
CA VAL A 246 -3.39 -19.60 -2.27
C VAL A 246 -3.26 -18.08 -2.15
N ARG A 247 -2.10 -17.60 -1.72
CA ARG A 247 -1.78 -16.19 -1.58
C ARG A 247 -0.42 -15.89 -2.19
N ASP A 248 -0.34 -14.82 -2.95
CA ASP A 248 0.92 -14.22 -3.37
C ASP A 248 1.58 -13.49 -2.19
N ASN A 249 2.83 -13.76 -1.91
CA ASN A 249 3.57 -13.17 -0.79
C ASN A 249 4.85 -12.50 -1.31
N ILE A 250 5.07 -11.26 -0.89
CA ILE A 250 6.25 -10.46 -1.22
C ILE A 250 6.95 -10.09 0.09
N HIS A 251 8.22 -10.46 0.20
CA HIS A 251 9.07 -10.15 1.35
C HIS A 251 9.93 -8.91 1.09
#